data_d15c0a14bce93f5e7c36d1e1a3e090a1
#
_entry.id   d15c0a14bce93f5e7c36d1e1a3e090a1
#
_cell.length_a   1.000
_cell.length_b   1.000
_cell.length_c   1.000
_cell.angle_alpha   90.00
_cell.angle_beta   90.00
_cell.angle_gamma   90.00
#
_symmetry.space_group_name_H-M   'P 1'
#
loop_
_entity.id
_entity.type
_entity.pdbx_description
1 polymer ?
#
loop_
_entity_poly.entity_id
_entity_poly.type
_entity_poly.pdbx_seq_one_letter_code
_entity_poly.pdbx_strand_id
1 'polypeptide(L)'
;IMRTITKFTLSASIGLALGVGQAWAGAKPDQIARLSQDLTPMGSERAGNADGTIPEWTGGITEPPAGYSVGDHHPNPFPDDQPLFRIDGSNYQQYEDKLSVGQMATFARYPDTYYMDVYQSRRTTSFPEHIYEMTAENGKTARLAENGEGVVGAAEGFPFPFPEDAHELMWNHKLKYKGIGGMRYNTQIAPTADGKFSVTVIREELLGLYYKRGVTIEDINNVLLYFFQEVESPARLAGNILLVHETLNQIELPRQAWVYNPGQRRVRRAPNVAYDNPGTASDGLRTNDMTDMFNGAMDRFDWKVVGKQEMYVPYNSYGAHAEGITYDEFVRPGH
;
A
#
# COMPACT_ATOMS: atom_id res chain seq x y z
N ILE A 1 22.13 -27.05 -79.12
CA ILE A 1 21.21 -26.55 -78.16
C ILE A 1 22.02 -26.05 -76.96
N MET A 2 22.34 -24.71 -76.97
CA MET A 2 23.07 -24.02 -75.89
C MET A 2 22.12 -23.68 -74.74
N ARG A 3 22.39 -24.12 -73.52
CA ARG A 3 21.71 -23.66 -72.28
C ARG A 3 22.60 -22.60 -71.58
N THR A 4 22.05 -21.39 -71.53
CA THR A 4 22.63 -20.27 -70.84
C THR A 4 22.42 -20.47 -69.32
N ILE A 5 23.47 -20.45 -68.51
CA ILE A 5 23.44 -20.50 -67.05
C ILE A 5 23.51 -19.07 -66.53
N THR A 6 22.39 -18.59 -66.01
CA THR A 6 22.28 -17.29 -65.31
C THR A 6 22.81 -17.45 -63.88
N LYS A 7 23.88 -16.76 -63.55
CA LYS A 7 24.41 -16.69 -62.15
C LYS A 7 23.57 -15.67 -61.36
N PHE A 8 22.89 -16.15 -60.35
CA PHE A 8 22.30 -15.31 -59.29
C PHE A 8 23.35 -15.00 -58.24
N THR A 9 23.73 -13.75 -58.11
CA THR A 9 24.52 -13.21 -57.02
C THR A 9 23.58 -12.89 -55.87
N LEU A 10 23.67 -13.63 -54.79
CA LEU A 10 22.96 -13.40 -53.55
C LEU A 10 23.75 -12.39 -52.70
N SER A 11 23.32 -11.14 -52.67
CA SER A 11 23.86 -10.11 -51.77
C SER A 11 23.24 -10.31 -50.41
N ALA A 12 24.01 -10.83 -49.43
CA ALA A 12 23.63 -10.91 -48.03
C ALA A 12 23.85 -9.54 -47.38
N SER A 13 22.77 -8.79 -47.19
CA SER A 13 22.78 -7.58 -46.36
C SER A 13 22.71 -8.01 -44.91
N ILE A 14 23.83 -7.94 -44.19
CA ILE A 14 23.86 -8.08 -42.73
C ILE A 14 23.30 -6.77 -42.17
N GLY A 15 22.03 -6.77 -41.85
CA GLY A 15 21.42 -5.73 -41.02
C GLY A 15 21.93 -5.82 -39.59
N LEU A 16 22.85 -4.92 -39.24
CA LEU A 16 23.25 -4.71 -37.85
C LEU A 16 22.07 -4.04 -37.15
N ALA A 17 21.22 -4.84 -36.49
CA ALA A 17 20.23 -4.31 -35.56
C ALA A 17 20.99 -3.78 -34.33
N LEU A 18 21.30 -2.49 -34.36
CA LEU A 18 21.64 -1.76 -33.14
C LEU A 18 20.38 -1.77 -32.26
N GLY A 19 20.30 -2.73 -31.36
CA GLY A 19 19.41 -2.67 -30.23
C GLY A 19 19.82 -1.44 -29.42
N VAL A 20 19.11 -0.35 -29.58
CA VAL A 20 19.17 0.77 -28.64
C VAL A 20 18.55 0.24 -27.35
N GLY A 21 19.35 -0.39 -26.51
CA GLY A 21 19.01 -0.56 -25.12
C GLY A 21 18.77 0.85 -24.59
N GLN A 22 17.57 1.17 -24.21
CA GLN A 22 17.30 2.38 -23.43
C GLN A 22 18.15 2.24 -22.17
N ALA A 23 19.27 2.98 -22.15
CA ALA A 23 20.04 3.13 -20.93
C ALA A 23 19.12 3.86 -19.95
N TRP A 24 18.62 3.13 -18.98
CA TRP A 24 17.87 3.73 -17.90
C TRP A 24 18.80 4.70 -17.17
N ALA A 25 18.51 5.98 -17.26
CA ALA A 25 19.19 7.03 -16.53
C ALA A 25 18.32 7.34 -15.32
N GLY A 26 18.72 6.91 -14.11
CA GLY A 26 18.09 7.32 -12.87
C GLY A 26 17.93 8.84 -12.76
N ALA A 27 17.21 9.29 -11.77
CA ALA A 27 16.93 10.71 -11.58
C ALA A 27 18.22 11.55 -11.62
N LYS A 28 18.16 12.66 -12.34
CA LYS A 28 19.30 13.58 -12.48
C LYS A 28 19.55 14.34 -11.16
N PRO A 29 20.76 14.86 -10.94
CA PRO A 29 21.08 15.61 -9.73
C PRO A 29 20.14 16.80 -9.44
N ASP A 30 19.65 17.48 -10.47
CA ASP A 30 18.69 18.58 -10.34
C ASP A 30 17.30 18.09 -9.90
N GLN A 31 16.87 16.91 -10.34
CA GLN A 31 15.64 16.28 -9.85
C GLN A 31 15.78 15.86 -8.38
N ILE A 32 16.90 15.21 -8.01
CA ILE A 32 17.17 14.83 -6.62
C ILE A 32 17.22 16.06 -5.71
N ALA A 33 17.78 17.17 -6.16
CA ALA A 33 17.83 18.42 -5.38
C ALA A 33 16.44 18.98 -5.07
N ARG A 34 15.39 18.63 -5.80
CA ARG A 34 14.01 19.04 -5.53
C ARG A 34 13.43 18.37 -4.29
N LEU A 35 13.91 17.18 -3.93
CA LEU A 35 13.55 16.54 -2.66
C LEU A 35 14.01 17.44 -1.52
N SER A 36 13.11 17.80 -0.61
CA SER A 36 13.32 18.78 0.46
C SER A 36 13.33 20.26 0.04
N GLN A 37 13.12 20.58 -1.23
CA GLN A 37 12.87 21.96 -1.70
C GLN A 37 11.37 22.14 -2.01
N ASP A 38 10.96 21.96 -3.24
CA ASP A 38 9.56 22.06 -3.69
C ASP A 38 8.78 20.73 -3.56
N LEU A 39 9.52 19.64 -3.37
CA LEU A 39 8.95 18.33 -3.03
C LEU A 39 9.26 17.96 -1.57
N THR A 40 8.44 17.08 -1.02
CA THR A 40 8.79 16.37 0.22
C THR A 40 9.94 15.41 -0.03
N PRO A 41 10.66 14.94 1.00
CA PRO A 41 11.74 13.96 0.82
C PRO A 41 11.30 12.63 0.19
N MET A 42 9.99 12.34 0.12
CA MET A 42 9.42 11.17 -0.55
C MET A 42 8.99 11.44 -2.01
N GLY A 43 9.15 12.67 -2.52
CA GLY A 43 8.78 13.06 -3.88
C GLY A 43 7.36 13.60 -4.05
N SER A 44 6.56 13.73 -2.99
CA SER A 44 5.25 14.37 -3.03
C SER A 44 5.38 15.89 -3.10
N GLU A 45 4.36 16.60 -3.59
CA GLU A 45 4.32 18.07 -3.51
C GLU A 45 4.39 18.56 -2.06
N ARG A 46 5.28 19.49 -1.79
CA ARG A 46 5.42 20.12 -0.47
C ARG A 46 4.34 21.18 -0.25
N ALA A 47 4.08 21.99 -1.26
CA ALA A 47 3.12 23.08 -1.18
C ALA A 47 1.71 22.62 -0.82
N GLY A 48 0.93 23.49 -0.22
CA GLY A 48 -0.51 23.33 -0.08
C GLY A 48 -1.24 23.52 -1.40
N ASN A 49 -2.54 23.18 -1.41
CA ASN A 49 -3.38 23.41 -2.58
C ASN A 49 -3.85 24.88 -2.67
N ALA A 50 -4.39 25.26 -3.84
CA ALA A 50 -4.73 26.64 -4.14
C ALA A 50 -5.88 27.21 -3.28
N ASP A 51 -6.83 26.38 -2.84
CA ASP A 51 -7.96 26.79 -2.01
C ASP A 51 -7.69 26.71 -0.50
N GLY A 52 -6.49 26.30 -0.10
CA GLY A 52 -6.06 26.26 1.31
C GLY A 52 -6.64 25.12 2.13
N THR A 53 -7.37 24.17 1.50
CA THR A 53 -7.95 23.02 2.20
C THR A 53 -6.91 21.95 2.52
N ILE A 54 -5.81 21.88 1.79
CA ILE A 54 -4.65 21.04 2.06
C ILE A 54 -3.45 21.96 2.37
N PRO A 55 -2.92 21.97 3.61
CA PRO A 55 -1.80 22.85 3.96
C PRO A 55 -0.47 22.38 3.35
N GLU A 56 0.53 23.26 3.37
CA GLU A 56 1.90 22.88 3.10
C GLU A 56 2.37 21.80 4.08
N TRP A 57 3.19 20.84 3.57
CA TRP A 57 3.84 19.87 4.44
C TRP A 57 5.08 20.50 5.11
N THR A 58 5.09 20.54 6.44
CA THR A 58 6.12 21.17 7.25
C THR A 58 6.98 20.18 8.05
N GLY A 59 6.98 18.91 7.67
CA GLY A 59 7.77 17.85 8.33
C GLY A 59 6.91 16.75 8.97
N GLY A 60 5.62 16.99 9.12
CA GLY A 60 4.71 16.03 9.79
C GLY A 60 4.89 16.02 11.31
N ILE A 61 4.42 14.93 11.95
CA ILE A 61 4.61 14.67 13.38
C ILE A 61 5.86 13.81 13.52
N THR A 62 6.90 14.31 14.18
CA THR A 62 8.17 13.62 14.38
C THR A 62 8.30 13.00 15.76
N GLU A 63 7.50 13.48 16.73
CA GLU A 63 7.47 12.96 18.10
C GLU A 63 6.07 12.45 18.44
N PRO A 64 5.97 11.36 19.18
CA PRO A 64 4.66 10.86 19.62
C PRO A 64 4.00 11.85 20.58
N PRO A 65 2.66 11.85 20.67
CA PRO A 65 1.95 12.63 21.70
C PRO A 65 2.45 12.34 23.10
N ALA A 66 2.40 13.34 23.99
CA ALA A 66 2.85 13.19 25.35
C ALA A 66 2.10 12.06 26.09
N GLY A 67 2.86 11.25 26.83
CA GLY A 67 2.31 10.10 27.58
C GLY A 67 2.15 8.80 26.79
N TYR A 68 2.42 8.80 25.48
CA TYR A 68 2.41 7.58 24.69
C TYR A 68 3.66 6.73 24.93
N SER A 69 3.48 5.44 25.07
CA SER A 69 4.54 4.41 25.07
C SER A 69 4.26 3.36 24.02
N VAL A 70 5.32 2.75 23.48
CA VAL A 70 5.17 1.68 22.48
C VAL A 70 4.35 0.53 23.04
N GLY A 71 3.25 0.19 22.36
CA GLY A 71 2.30 -0.84 22.78
C GLY A 71 0.98 -0.28 23.34
N ASP A 72 0.93 1.00 23.66
CA ASP A 72 -0.31 1.66 24.07
C ASP A 72 -1.24 1.91 22.86
N HIS A 73 -2.53 2.19 23.15
CA HIS A 73 -3.44 2.74 22.17
C HIS A 73 -2.94 4.10 21.68
N HIS A 74 -2.98 4.34 20.38
CA HIS A 74 -2.52 5.60 19.79
C HIS A 74 -3.46 6.75 20.15
N PRO A 75 -3.03 7.75 20.92
CA PRO A 75 -3.86 8.89 21.24
C PRO A 75 -4.06 9.79 20.02
N ASN A 76 -5.23 10.42 19.93
CA ASN A 76 -5.49 11.44 18.91
C ASN A 76 -4.59 12.65 19.15
N PRO A 77 -3.70 13.04 18.21
CA PRO A 77 -2.83 14.22 18.37
C PRO A 77 -3.59 15.55 18.22
N PHE A 78 -4.87 15.51 17.81
CA PHE A 78 -5.72 16.68 17.59
C PHE A 78 -7.09 16.52 18.29
N PRO A 79 -7.14 16.36 19.61
CA PRO A 79 -8.38 16.04 20.31
C PRO A 79 -9.43 17.16 20.26
N ASP A 80 -8.98 18.40 20.03
CA ASP A 80 -9.83 19.57 19.99
C ASP A 80 -10.39 19.91 18.59
N ASP A 81 -9.96 19.18 17.54
CA ASP A 81 -10.44 19.41 16.19
C ASP A 81 -11.94 19.13 16.09
N GLN A 82 -12.67 20.09 15.52
CA GLN A 82 -14.10 19.98 15.22
C GLN A 82 -14.30 19.77 13.73
N PRO A 83 -15.36 19.05 13.32
CA PRO A 83 -15.67 18.93 11.91
C PRO A 83 -16.02 20.30 11.31
N LEU A 84 -15.50 20.55 10.11
CA LEU A 84 -15.79 21.77 9.34
C LEU A 84 -17.20 21.72 8.77
N PHE A 85 -17.61 20.56 8.29
CA PHE A 85 -18.94 20.29 7.76
C PHE A 85 -19.19 18.77 7.68
N ARG A 86 -20.44 18.41 7.42
CA ARG A 86 -20.86 17.02 7.23
C ARG A 86 -21.34 16.79 5.80
N ILE A 87 -20.92 15.67 5.23
CA ILE A 87 -21.49 15.12 4.00
C ILE A 87 -22.38 13.95 4.38
N ASP A 88 -23.61 13.94 3.89
CA ASP A 88 -24.62 12.92 4.16
C ASP A 88 -25.51 12.64 2.93
N GLY A 89 -26.54 11.80 3.10
CA GLY A 89 -27.45 11.45 2.02
C GLY A 89 -28.20 12.62 1.39
N SER A 90 -28.29 13.78 2.05
CA SER A 90 -29.01 14.97 1.54
C SER A 90 -28.14 15.88 0.67
N ASN A 91 -26.81 15.82 0.81
CA ASN A 91 -25.90 16.79 0.17
C ASN A 91 -24.69 16.18 -0.58
N TYR A 92 -24.49 14.86 -0.54
CA TYR A 92 -23.27 14.22 -1.10
C TYR A 92 -23.06 14.49 -2.60
N GLN A 93 -24.12 14.71 -3.39
CA GLN A 93 -23.99 15.05 -4.81
C GLN A 93 -23.25 16.38 -5.06
N GLN A 94 -23.23 17.28 -4.07
CA GLN A 94 -22.50 18.55 -4.17
C GLN A 94 -20.98 18.37 -4.09
N TYR A 95 -20.52 17.16 -3.71
CA TYR A 95 -19.10 16.80 -3.50
C TYR A 95 -18.66 15.66 -4.41
N GLU A 96 -19.42 15.35 -5.47
CA GLU A 96 -19.16 14.19 -6.33
C GLU A 96 -17.77 14.20 -6.97
N ASP A 97 -17.22 15.38 -7.24
CA ASP A 97 -15.87 15.59 -7.77
C ASP A 97 -14.75 15.18 -6.79
N LYS A 98 -15.05 15.10 -5.50
CA LYS A 98 -14.13 14.71 -4.42
C LYS A 98 -14.49 13.39 -3.75
N LEU A 99 -15.49 12.67 -4.23
CA LEU A 99 -15.93 11.39 -3.72
C LEU A 99 -15.59 10.24 -4.68
N SER A 100 -15.21 9.10 -4.14
CA SER A 100 -15.07 7.89 -4.95
C SER A 100 -16.42 7.31 -5.35
N VAL A 101 -16.44 6.51 -6.41
CA VAL A 101 -17.65 5.77 -6.86
C VAL A 101 -18.23 4.92 -5.72
N GLY A 102 -17.35 4.31 -4.89
CA GLY A 102 -17.77 3.51 -3.73
C GLY A 102 -18.43 4.36 -2.64
N GLN A 103 -17.91 5.54 -2.32
CA GLN A 103 -18.52 6.48 -1.37
C GLN A 103 -19.88 6.96 -1.88
N MET A 104 -19.98 7.35 -3.15
CA MET A 104 -21.24 7.75 -3.79
C MET A 104 -22.30 6.64 -3.68
N ALA A 105 -21.91 5.39 -3.98
CA ALA A 105 -22.80 4.24 -3.87
C ALA A 105 -23.23 3.98 -2.41
N THR A 106 -22.36 4.23 -1.44
CA THR A 106 -22.67 4.06 -0.02
C THR A 106 -23.67 5.11 0.45
N PHE A 107 -23.50 6.38 0.09
CA PHE A 107 -24.49 7.44 0.37
C PHE A 107 -25.86 7.14 -0.24
N ALA A 108 -25.87 6.70 -1.50
CA ALA A 108 -27.12 6.35 -2.18
C ALA A 108 -27.84 5.16 -1.52
N ARG A 109 -27.09 4.20 -0.98
CA ARG A 109 -27.64 2.99 -0.36
C ARG A 109 -28.10 3.22 1.08
N TYR A 110 -27.41 4.08 1.83
CA TYR A 110 -27.63 4.32 3.25
C TYR A 110 -27.79 5.80 3.56
N PRO A 111 -28.78 6.50 2.92
CA PRO A 111 -28.90 7.96 3.00
C PRO A 111 -29.19 8.47 4.41
N ASP A 112 -29.82 7.65 5.24
CA ASP A 112 -30.28 8.07 6.60
C ASP A 112 -29.20 7.75 7.68
N THR A 113 -28.22 6.93 7.38
CA THR A 113 -27.30 6.41 8.42
C THR A 113 -25.82 6.59 8.10
N TYR A 114 -25.46 6.75 6.83
CA TYR A 114 -24.08 6.99 6.43
C TYR A 114 -23.79 8.47 6.28
N TYR A 115 -22.74 8.93 6.93
CA TYR A 115 -22.26 10.31 6.81
C TYR A 115 -20.73 10.34 6.93
N MET A 116 -20.14 11.45 6.53
CA MET A 116 -18.72 11.76 6.67
C MET A 116 -18.59 13.14 7.33
N ASP A 117 -17.99 13.22 8.50
CA ASP A 117 -17.57 14.48 9.10
C ASP A 117 -16.21 14.87 8.53
N VAL A 118 -16.17 16.02 7.86
CA VAL A 118 -14.96 16.52 7.21
C VAL A 118 -14.21 17.45 8.16
N TYR A 119 -12.97 17.09 8.44
CA TYR A 119 -12.06 17.85 9.31
C TYR A 119 -11.01 18.59 8.51
N GLN A 120 -10.33 19.53 9.14
CA GLN A 120 -9.18 20.19 8.56
C GLN A 120 -8.10 19.15 8.19
N SER A 121 -7.59 19.22 6.97
CA SER A 121 -6.48 18.37 6.53
C SER A 121 -5.23 18.63 7.36
N ARG A 122 -4.60 17.57 7.83
CA ARG A 122 -3.35 17.59 8.58
C ARG A 122 -2.35 16.72 7.82
N ARG A 123 -1.20 17.23 7.45
CA ARG A 123 -0.17 16.46 6.76
C ARG A 123 0.81 15.89 7.78
N THR A 124 0.35 14.88 8.53
CA THR A 124 1.04 14.34 9.71
C THR A 124 2.18 13.38 9.40
N THR A 125 2.25 12.86 8.18
CA THR A 125 3.24 11.83 7.82
C THR A 125 4.66 12.36 7.91
N SER A 126 5.49 11.64 8.66
CA SER A 126 6.95 11.80 8.73
C SER A 126 7.61 10.43 8.74
N PHE A 127 8.87 10.37 8.35
CA PHE A 127 9.69 9.16 8.38
C PHE A 127 11.05 9.46 9.02
N PRO A 128 11.77 8.46 9.52
CA PRO A 128 13.13 8.62 9.98
C PRO A 128 14.05 9.18 8.87
N GLU A 129 15.04 9.99 9.24
CA GLU A 129 15.92 10.67 8.27
C GLU A 129 16.60 9.72 7.29
N HIS A 130 17.04 8.55 7.76
CA HIS A 130 17.66 7.56 6.87
C HIS A 130 16.73 7.06 5.75
N ILE A 131 15.40 7.08 5.95
CA ILE A 131 14.44 6.74 4.90
C ILE A 131 14.41 7.83 3.82
N TYR A 132 14.55 9.09 4.21
CA TYR A 132 14.67 10.22 3.27
C TYR A 132 15.96 10.16 2.46
N GLU A 133 17.09 9.92 3.15
CA GLU A 133 18.40 9.74 2.51
C GLU A 133 18.36 8.58 1.49
N MET A 134 17.85 7.42 1.90
CA MET A 134 17.75 6.25 1.03
C MET A 134 16.74 6.43 -0.10
N THR A 135 15.67 7.20 0.09
CA THR A 135 14.76 7.56 -1.01
C THR A 135 15.47 8.36 -2.10
N ALA A 136 16.32 9.31 -1.71
CA ALA A 136 17.12 10.07 -2.66
C ALA A 136 18.14 9.19 -3.41
N GLU A 137 18.77 8.22 -2.73
CA GLU A 137 19.67 7.26 -3.37
C GLU A 137 18.91 6.31 -4.31
N ASN A 138 17.78 5.77 -3.86
CA ASN A 138 16.92 4.92 -4.69
C ASN A 138 16.48 5.63 -5.97
N GLY A 139 16.17 6.93 -5.91
CA GLY A 139 15.85 7.73 -7.10
C GLY A 139 16.91 7.68 -8.19
N LYS A 140 18.17 7.41 -7.84
CA LYS A 140 19.30 7.27 -8.78
C LYS A 140 19.45 5.85 -9.34
N THR A 141 19.02 4.83 -8.59
CA THR A 141 19.39 3.42 -8.84
C THR A 141 18.22 2.47 -9.02
N ALA A 142 17.05 2.79 -8.42
CA ALA A 142 15.87 1.93 -8.50
C ALA A 142 15.32 1.83 -9.93
N ARG A 143 14.89 0.65 -10.31
CA ARG A 143 14.17 0.38 -11.55
C ARG A 143 13.17 -0.75 -11.35
N LEU A 144 12.15 -0.77 -12.19
CA LEU A 144 11.26 -1.91 -12.24
C LEU A 144 11.99 -3.16 -12.76
N ALA A 145 11.66 -4.30 -12.19
CA ALA A 145 11.99 -5.59 -12.81
C ALA A 145 11.17 -5.77 -14.10
N GLU A 146 11.48 -6.82 -14.86
CA GLU A 146 10.75 -7.13 -16.09
C GLU A 146 9.23 -7.18 -15.85
N ASN A 147 8.46 -6.62 -16.77
CA ASN A 147 7.00 -6.50 -16.72
C ASN A 147 6.43 -5.74 -15.50
N GLY A 148 7.24 -5.00 -14.75
CA GLY A 148 6.80 -4.28 -13.56
C GLY A 148 6.53 -5.12 -12.32
N GLU A 149 6.82 -6.42 -12.35
CA GLU A 149 6.52 -7.36 -11.25
C GLU A 149 7.56 -7.38 -10.11
N GLY A 150 8.36 -6.35 -10.02
CA GLY A 150 9.35 -6.22 -8.95
C GLY A 150 10.12 -4.92 -9.04
N VAL A 151 10.96 -4.70 -8.03
CA VAL A 151 11.89 -3.59 -7.94
C VAL A 151 13.30 -4.12 -7.77
N VAL A 152 14.25 -3.53 -8.48
CA VAL A 152 15.67 -3.80 -8.33
C VAL A 152 16.42 -2.48 -8.14
N GLY A 153 17.55 -2.50 -7.47
CA GLY A 153 18.38 -1.31 -7.23
C GLY A 153 17.83 -0.36 -6.15
N ALA A 154 16.94 -0.84 -5.24
CA ALA A 154 16.41 -0.06 -4.13
C ALA A 154 16.44 -0.83 -2.81
N ALA A 155 16.66 -0.11 -1.70
CA ALA A 155 16.58 -0.62 -0.34
C ALA A 155 16.12 0.49 0.62
N GLU A 156 15.51 0.13 1.76
CA GLU A 156 15.05 0.97 2.86
C GLU A 156 13.99 2.03 2.47
N GLY A 157 14.32 2.97 1.59
CA GLY A 157 13.49 4.12 1.22
C GLY A 157 12.45 3.83 0.15
N PHE A 158 11.69 4.84 -0.24
CA PHE A 158 10.79 4.74 -1.39
C PHE A 158 11.61 4.52 -2.66
N PRO A 159 11.22 3.55 -3.52
CA PRO A 159 12.03 3.26 -4.70
C PRO A 159 11.97 4.34 -5.78
N PHE A 160 10.82 5.00 -5.98
CA PHE A 160 10.58 5.90 -7.10
C PHE A 160 10.08 7.27 -6.64
N PRO A 161 10.95 8.17 -6.11
CA PRO A 161 10.51 9.51 -5.70
C PRO A 161 9.99 10.38 -6.87
N PHE A 162 10.26 9.97 -8.11
CA PHE A 162 9.79 10.60 -9.34
C PHE A 162 9.12 9.55 -10.24
N PRO A 163 7.96 9.00 -9.82
CA PRO A 163 7.33 7.90 -10.56
C PRO A 163 6.85 8.36 -11.94
N GLU A 164 7.19 7.59 -12.97
CA GLU A 164 6.85 7.89 -14.37
C GLU A 164 5.65 7.07 -14.86
N ASP A 165 5.36 5.93 -14.23
CA ASP A 165 4.26 5.06 -14.61
C ASP A 165 3.45 4.53 -13.41
N ALA A 166 2.43 3.76 -13.71
CA ALA A 166 1.52 3.22 -12.71
C ALA A 166 2.15 2.10 -11.85
N HIS A 167 3.10 1.33 -12.39
CA HIS A 167 3.79 0.29 -11.64
C HIS A 167 4.71 0.91 -10.59
N GLU A 168 5.45 1.96 -10.93
CA GLU A 168 6.30 2.69 -9.99
C GLU A 168 5.48 3.31 -8.85
N LEU A 169 4.31 3.89 -9.15
CA LEU A 169 3.37 4.38 -8.13
C LEU A 169 2.90 3.26 -7.21
N MET A 170 2.54 2.11 -7.77
CA MET A 170 2.08 0.96 -6.99
C MET A 170 3.21 0.35 -6.14
N TRP A 171 4.43 0.31 -6.64
CA TRP A 171 5.57 -0.13 -5.84
C TRP A 171 5.90 0.85 -4.72
N ASN A 172 5.78 2.16 -4.90
CA ASN A 172 5.88 3.12 -3.81
C ASN A 172 4.82 2.87 -2.74
N HIS A 173 3.58 2.55 -3.14
CA HIS A 173 2.53 2.18 -2.21
C HIS A 173 2.86 0.88 -1.44
N LYS A 174 3.32 -0.17 -2.14
CA LYS A 174 3.64 -1.47 -1.54
C LYS A 174 4.88 -1.39 -0.62
N LEU A 175 5.88 -0.59 -0.98
CA LEU A 175 7.15 -0.42 -0.26
C LEU A 175 7.19 0.80 0.67
N LYS A 176 6.05 1.43 0.97
CA LYS A 176 6.00 2.51 1.96
C LYS A 176 6.51 2.02 3.32
N TYR A 177 7.31 2.83 3.98
CA TYR A 177 7.88 2.50 5.27
C TYR A 177 6.79 2.31 6.34
N LYS A 178 6.82 1.18 7.01
CA LYS A 178 5.89 0.80 8.10
C LYS A 178 6.62 0.41 9.39
N GLY A 179 7.89 0.77 9.50
CA GLY A 179 8.79 0.25 10.53
C GLY A 179 9.49 -1.05 10.10
N ILE A 180 10.49 -1.46 10.87
CA ILE A 180 11.28 -2.67 10.58
C ILE A 180 10.49 -3.94 10.94
N GLY A 181 9.69 -3.86 12.00
CA GLY A 181 8.87 -4.98 12.44
C GLY A 181 8.00 -4.62 13.63
N GLY A 182 7.06 -5.48 13.92
CA GLY A 182 6.16 -5.29 15.04
C GLY A 182 5.14 -6.41 15.16
N MET A 183 4.43 -6.38 16.28
CA MET A 183 3.29 -7.24 16.55
C MET A 183 2.06 -6.37 16.79
N ARG A 184 0.91 -6.82 16.30
CA ARG A 184 -0.36 -6.18 16.61
C ARG A 184 -1.47 -7.22 16.78
N TYR A 185 -2.49 -6.82 17.50
CA TYR A 185 -3.79 -7.47 17.49
C TYR A 185 -4.72 -6.65 16.62
N ASN A 186 -5.43 -7.31 15.73
CA ASN A 186 -6.51 -6.68 15.00
C ASN A 186 -7.79 -7.49 15.12
N THR A 187 -8.91 -6.82 14.90
CA THR A 187 -10.23 -7.43 14.94
C THR A 187 -10.90 -7.26 13.58
N GLN A 188 -11.41 -8.36 13.04
CA GLN A 188 -12.28 -8.33 11.88
C GLN A 188 -13.72 -8.52 12.33
N ILE A 189 -14.60 -7.64 11.86
CA ILE A 189 -16.03 -7.67 12.12
C ILE A 189 -16.74 -7.91 10.80
N ALA A 190 -17.54 -8.98 10.73
CA ALA A 190 -18.32 -9.31 9.54
C ALA A 190 -19.82 -9.14 9.85
N PRO A 191 -20.40 -7.98 9.47
CA PRO A 191 -21.83 -7.70 9.67
C PRO A 191 -22.70 -8.46 8.66
N THR A 192 -23.88 -8.86 9.10
CA THR A 192 -24.90 -9.50 8.30
C THR A 192 -26.11 -8.56 8.09
N ALA A 193 -26.95 -8.84 7.11
CA ALA A 193 -28.08 -7.98 6.74
C ALA A 193 -29.15 -7.84 7.85
N ASP A 194 -29.19 -8.78 8.83
CA ASP A 194 -30.07 -8.74 9.99
C ASP A 194 -29.49 -7.98 11.20
N GLY A 195 -28.34 -7.31 11.00
CA GLY A 195 -27.69 -6.49 12.03
C GLY A 195 -26.84 -7.28 13.02
N LYS A 196 -26.71 -8.59 12.85
CA LYS A 196 -25.76 -9.38 13.63
C LYS A 196 -24.36 -9.25 13.03
N PHE A 197 -23.35 -9.57 13.82
CA PHE A 197 -21.96 -9.60 13.36
C PHE A 197 -21.17 -10.72 14.02
N SER A 198 -20.13 -11.18 13.35
CA SER A 198 -19.12 -12.06 13.92
C SER A 198 -17.83 -11.27 14.17
N VAL A 199 -17.15 -11.59 15.25
CA VAL A 199 -15.88 -10.98 15.65
C VAL A 199 -14.78 -12.02 15.57
N THR A 200 -13.69 -11.69 14.87
CA THR A 200 -12.49 -12.52 14.84
C THR A 200 -11.29 -11.70 15.27
N VAL A 201 -10.63 -12.16 16.34
CA VAL A 201 -9.38 -11.56 16.84
C VAL A 201 -8.19 -12.27 16.23
N ILE A 202 -7.26 -11.51 15.74
CA ILE A 202 -6.09 -11.98 15.01
C ILE A 202 -4.84 -11.32 15.56
N ARG A 203 -3.83 -12.14 15.89
CA ARG A 203 -2.47 -11.70 16.19
C ARG A 203 -1.66 -11.70 14.90
N GLU A 204 -0.97 -10.61 14.62
CA GLU A 204 -0.11 -10.47 13.46
C GLU A 204 1.28 -10.02 13.86
N GLU A 205 2.28 -10.59 13.22
CA GLU A 205 3.68 -10.20 13.35
C GLU A 205 4.26 -9.93 11.95
N LEU A 206 5.06 -8.88 11.84
CA LEU A 206 5.74 -8.50 10.62
C LEU A 206 7.21 -8.24 10.90
N LEU A 207 8.07 -8.75 10.03
CA LEU A 207 9.49 -8.43 10.01
C LEU A 207 9.90 -8.05 8.57
N GLY A 208 10.15 -6.75 8.37
CA GLY A 208 10.52 -6.19 7.08
C GLY A 208 12.04 -6.20 6.90
N LEU A 209 12.56 -7.06 6.04
CA LEU A 209 13.99 -7.11 5.74
C LEU A 209 14.42 -5.88 4.93
N TYR A 210 13.60 -5.46 3.99
CA TYR A 210 13.81 -4.26 3.18
C TYR A 210 14.04 -2.98 4.00
N TYR A 211 13.42 -2.88 5.18
CA TYR A 211 13.44 -1.67 5.99
C TYR A 211 14.54 -1.65 7.07
N LYS A 212 15.37 -2.67 7.14
CA LYS A 212 16.49 -2.70 8.09
C LYS A 212 17.51 -1.65 7.71
N ARG A 213 17.93 -0.84 8.67
CA ARG A 213 18.93 0.20 8.44
C ARG A 213 20.25 -0.38 7.96
N GLY A 214 20.77 0.17 6.87
CA GLY A 214 22.03 -0.24 6.24
C GLY A 214 21.96 -1.54 5.46
N VAL A 215 20.73 -2.06 5.20
CA VAL A 215 20.57 -3.26 4.37
C VAL A 215 20.88 -2.94 2.91
N THR A 216 21.56 -3.87 2.24
CA THR A 216 21.73 -3.84 0.79
C THR A 216 20.71 -4.76 0.10
N ILE A 217 20.58 -4.62 -1.21
CA ILE A 217 19.70 -5.50 -2.01
C ILE A 217 20.18 -6.94 -1.94
N GLU A 218 21.49 -7.14 -1.93
CA GLU A 218 22.12 -8.45 -1.80
C GLU A 218 21.77 -9.10 -0.46
N ASP A 219 21.77 -8.32 0.64
CA ASP A 219 21.40 -8.79 1.98
C ASP A 219 19.94 -9.22 2.07
N ILE A 220 19.04 -8.54 1.35
CA ILE A 220 17.61 -8.88 1.29
C ILE A 220 17.40 -10.23 0.62
N ASN A 221 18.27 -10.61 -0.32
CA ASN A 221 18.18 -11.87 -1.08
C ASN A 221 16.75 -12.12 -1.61
N ASN A 222 16.16 -11.10 -2.23
CA ASN A 222 14.80 -11.09 -2.78
C ASN A 222 13.66 -11.30 -1.76
N VAL A 223 13.90 -11.29 -0.46
CA VAL A 223 12.86 -11.39 0.56
C VAL A 223 12.56 -10.01 1.13
N LEU A 224 11.41 -9.44 0.77
CA LEU A 224 10.94 -8.14 1.23
C LEU A 224 10.61 -8.17 2.73
N LEU A 225 9.76 -9.12 3.13
CA LEU A 225 9.30 -9.26 4.50
C LEU A 225 8.79 -10.67 4.80
N TYR A 226 8.75 -10.98 6.10
CA TYR A 226 7.99 -12.10 6.66
C TYR A 226 6.73 -11.57 7.34
N PHE A 227 5.61 -12.22 7.10
CA PHE A 227 4.35 -11.93 7.77
C PHE A 227 3.78 -13.21 8.37
N PHE A 228 3.44 -13.13 9.64
CA PHE A 228 2.80 -14.19 10.40
C PHE A 228 1.45 -13.71 10.92
N GLN A 229 0.44 -14.56 10.80
CA GLN A 229 -0.90 -14.27 11.27
C GLN A 229 -1.46 -15.51 11.98
N GLU A 230 -2.01 -15.34 13.18
CA GLU A 230 -2.67 -16.38 13.95
C GLU A 230 -4.05 -15.91 14.40
N VAL A 231 -5.06 -16.71 14.15
CA VAL A 231 -6.41 -16.46 14.67
C VAL A 231 -6.47 -16.91 16.13
N GLU A 232 -6.82 -16.00 17.03
CA GLU A 232 -6.95 -16.30 18.46
C GLU A 232 -8.40 -16.56 18.90
N SER A 233 -9.34 -15.91 18.24
CA SER A 233 -10.77 -16.01 18.56
C SER A 233 -11.60 -15.87 17.27
N PRO A 234 -12.78 -16.50 17.16
CA PRO A 234 -13.43 -17.41 18.11
C PRO A 234 -12.84 -18.83 18.10
N ALA A 235 -13.17 -19.63 19.11
CA ALA A 235 -12.61 -20.98 19.31
C ALA A 235 -12.70 -21.90 18.07
N ARG A 236 -13.72 -21.75 17.22
CA ARG A 236 -13.86 -22.53 15.96
C ARG A 236 -12.77 -22.23 14.93
N LEU A 237 -12.11 -21.08 15.02
CA LEU A 237 -11.07 -20.62 14.10
C LEU A 237 -9.70 -20.50 14.78
N ALA A 238 -9.65 -20.52 16.10
CA ALA A 238 -8.42 -20.33 16.87
C ALA A 238 -7.33 -21.34 16.47
N GLY A 239 -6.10 -20.87 16.39
CA GLY A 239 -4.93 -21.66 16.00
C GLY A 239 -4.77 -21.86 14.49
N ASN A 240 -5.64 -21.29 13.63
CA ASN A 240 -5.34 -21.19 12.20
C ASN A 240 -4.23 -20.16 12.00
N ILE A 241 -3.18 -20.57 11.28
CA ILE A 241 -2.00 -19.74 11.03
C ILE A 241 -1.79 -19.55 9.53
N LEU A 242 -1.41 -18.35 9.15
CA LEU A 242 -0.89 -18.01 7.83
C LEU A 242 0.53 -17.46 7.99
N LEU A 243 1.48 -18.04 7.27
CA LEU A 243 2.84 -17.52 7.13
C LEU A 243 3.06 -17.09 5.68
N VAL A 244 3.58 -15.88 5.47
CA VAL A 244 3.90 -15.35 4.15
C VAL A 244 5.37 -14.91 4.11
N HIS A 245 6.08 -15.32 3.07
CA HIS A 245 7.33 -14.74 2.65
C HIS A 245 7.04 -13.88 1.40
N GLU A 246 7.08 -12.58 1.57
CA GLU A 246 6.89 -11.63 0.48
C GLU A 246 8.21 -11.40 -0.22
N THR A 247 8.18 -11.29 -1.55
CA THR A 247 9.36 -11.07 -2.37
C THR A 247 9.34 -9.71 -3.04
N LEU A 248 10.53 -9.15 -3.28
CA LEU A 248 10.70 -7.87 -3.96
C LEU A 248 10.58 -8.03 -5.47
N ASN A 249 11.23 -9.04 -6.05
CA ASN A 249 11.10 -9.43 -7.44
C ASN A 249 10.27 -10.71 -7.55
N GLN A 250 8.98 -10.54 -7.88
CA GLN A 250 8.02 -11.64 -7.91
C GLN A 250 8.12 -12.50 -9.19
N ILE A 251 8.84 -12.02 -10.23
CA ILE A 251 9.14 -12.82 -11.42
C ILE A 251 10.16 -13.89 -11.07
N GLU A 252 11.21 -13.50 -10.36
CA GLU A 252 12.27 -14.41 -9.94
C GLU A 252 11.75 -15.43 -8.92
N LEU A 253 11.02 -14.94 -7.91
CA LEU A 253 10.43 -15.77 -6.86
C LEU A 253 9.06 -15.21 -6.45
N PRO A 254 7.95 -15.81 -6.87
CA PRO A 254 6.62 -15.39 -6.44
C PRO A 254 6.44 -15.48 -4.92
N ARG A 255 5.50 -14.68 -4.38
CA ARG A 255 5.07 -14.75 -2.97
C ARG A 255 4.89 -16.19 -2.53
N GLN A 256 5.46 -16.55 -1.41
CA GLN A 256 5.31 -17.87 -0.80
C GLN A 256 4.43 -17.79 0.44
N ALA A 257 3.47 -18.68 0.54
CA ALA A 257 2.56 -18.71 1.68
C ALA A 257 2.25 -20.14 2.13
N TRP A 258 2.07 -20.29 3.42
CA TRP A 258 1.70 -21.56 4.07
C TRP A 258 0.58 -21.33 5.06
N VAL A 259 -0.36 -22.24 5.08
CA VAL A 259 -1.49 -22.26 6.05
C VAL A 259 -1.37 -23.48 6.94
N TYR A 260 -1.46 -23.29 8.23
CA TYR A 260 -1.64 -24.36 9.21
C TYR A 260 -3.09 -24.40 9.68
N ASN A 261 -3.69 -25.58 9.65
CA ASN A 261 -5.02 -25.83 10.20
C ASN A 261 -4.93 -26.75 11.42
N PRO A 262 -5.35 -26.29 12.62
CA PRO A 262 -5.24 -27.07 13.85
C PRO A 262 -6.10 -28.33 13.86
N GLY A 263 -7.26 -28.30 13.18
CA GLY A 263 -8.14 -29.48 13.08
C GLY A 263 -7.51 -30.62 12.29
N GLN A 264 -6.74 -30.29 11.25
CA GLN A 264 -6.03 -31.26 10.41
C GLN A 264 -4.60 -31.52 10.89
N ARG A 265 -4.05 -30.64 11.74
CA ARG A 265 -2.65 -30.64 12.19
C ARG A 265 -1.64 -30.71 11.06
N ARG A 266 -1.93 -29.99 9.96
CA ARG A 266 -1.13 -30.00 8.74
C ARG A 266 -0.86 -28.58 8.24
N VAL A 267 0.37 -28.37 7.76
CA VAL A 267 0.75 -27.21 6.98
C VAL A 267 0.54 -27.52 5.49
N ARG A 268 -0.05 -26.58 4.78
CA ARG A 268 -0.25 -26.65 3.31
C ARG A 268 0.26 -25.37 2.66
N ARG A 269 0.81 -25.47 1.46
CA ARG A 269 1.06 -24.30 0.63
C ARG A 269 -0.24 -23.64 0.21
N ALA A 270 -0.22 -22.29 0.20
CA ALA A 270 -1.35 -21.45 -0.22
C ALA A 270 -0.91 -20.50 -1.36
N PRO A 271 -0.66 -21.01 -2.58
CA PRO A 271 -0.04 -20.24 -3.66
C PRO A 271 -0.88 -19.05 -4.13
N ASN A 272 -2.20 -19.10 -3.94
CA ASN A 272 -3.12 -18.05 -4.40
C ASN A 272 -3.29 -16.88 -3.42
N VAL A 273 -2.55 -16.82 -2.31
CA VAL A 273 -2.62 -15.71 -1.33
C VAL A 273 -2.20 -14.36 -1.94
N ALA A 274 -1.51 -14.35 -3.08
CA ALA A 274 -1.17 -13.13 -3.82
C ALA A 274 -2.34 -12.53 -4.61
N TYR A 275 -3.51 -13.18 -4.64
CA TYR A 275 -4.62 -12.84 -5.52
C TYR A 275 -5.93 -12.67 -4.74
N ASP A 276 -7.04 -12.83 -5.43
CA ASP A 276 -8.41 -12.62 -4.99
C ASP A 276 -9.02 -13.75 -4.13
N ASN A 277 -8.18 -14.55 -3.49
CA ASN A 277 -8.66 -15.50 -2.48
C ASN A 277 -9.34 -14.77 -1.32
N PRO A 278 -10.40 -15.35 -0.73
CA PRO A 278 -10.97 -14.82 0.50
C PRO A 278 -9.91 -14.60 1.58
N GLY A 279 -9.89 -13.42 2.17
CA GLY A 279 -9.00 -13.10 3.27
C GLY A 279 -9.30 -13.95 4.51
N THR A 280 -8.30 -14.21 5.35
CA THR A 280 -8.48 -14.98 6.59
C THR A 280 -9.60 -14.37 7.43
N ALA A 281 -10.56 -15.19 7.82
CA ALA A 281 -11.69 -14.85 8.69
C ALA A 281 -12.55 -13.64 8.22
N SER A 282 -12.56 -13.35 6.93
CA SER A 282 -13.31 -12.22 6.36
C SER A 282 -14.74 -12.57 5.97
N ASP A 283 -15.17 -13.81 6.14
CA ASP A 283 -16.47 -14.35 5.66
C ASP A 283 -16.77 -14.00 4.17
N GLY A 284 -15.71 -13.87 3.36
CA GLY A 284 -15.80 -13.52 1.94
C GLY A 284 -16.02 -12.02 1.65
N LEU A 285 -16.04 -11.17 2.66
CA LEU A 285 -16.23 -9.71 2.50
C LEU A 285 -14.96 -9.00 2.00
N ARG A 286 -13.82 -9.66 2.03
CA ARG A 286 -12.52 -9.11 1.59
C ARG A 286 -11.68 -10.21 0.93
N THR A 287 -10.95 -9.85 -0.10
CA THR A 287 -9.92 -10.70 -0.71
C THR A 287 -8.52 -10.37 -0.15
N ASN A 288 -7.56 -11.26 -0.36
CA ASN A 288 -6.20 -11.07 0.14
C ASN A 288 -5.49 -9.87 -0.51
N ASP A 289 -5.67 -9.68 -1.80
CA ASP A 289 -5.10 -8.56 -2.56
C ASP A 289 -5.68 -7.19 -2.20
N MET A 290 -6.87 -7.12 -1.59
CA MET A 290 -7.45 -5.88 -1.07
C MET A 290 -6.80 -5.37 0.22
N THR A 291 -5.89 -6.13 0.83
CA THR A 291 -5.20 -5.70 2.06
C THR A 291 -4.41 -4.42 1.78
N ASP A 292 -4.55 -3.42 2.68
CA ASP A 292 -3.85 -2.13 2.55
C ASP A 292 -4.15 -1.43 1.19
N MET A 293 -5.40 -1.42 0.76
CA MET A 293 -5.95 -1.00 -0.53
C MET A 293 -5.57 -1.94 -1.66
N PHE A 294 -4.29 -2.24 -1.85
CA PHE A 294 -3.79 -3.25 -2.78
C PHE A 294 -2.46 -3.82 -2.28
N ASN A 295 -2.41 -5.14 -2.13
CA ASN A 295 -1.22 -5.89 -1.74
C ASN A 295 -1.14 -7.23 -2.49
N GLY A 296 -1.53 -7.24 -3.76
CA GLY A 296 -1.50 -8.41 -4.62
C GLY A 296 -0.28 -8.45 -5.54
N ALA A 297 -0.21 -9.50 -6.35
CA ALA A 297 0.59 -9.54 -7.55
C ALA A 297 -0.07 -8.63 -8.61
N MET A 298 0.75 -7.92 -9.37
CA MET A 298 0.27 -6.89 -10.29
C MET A 298 -0.05 -7.45 -11.69
N ASP A 299 0.36 -8.69 -11.96
CA ASP A 299 0.32 -9.38 -13.25
C ASP A 299 -1.07 -9.62 -13.83
N ARG A 300 -2.14 -9.48 -13.04
CA ARG A 300 -3.53 -9.68 -13.48
C ARG A 300 -4.25 -8.40 -13.90
N PHE A 301 -3.58 -7.26 -13.83
CA PHE A 301 -4.21 -5.96 -14.07
C PHE A 301 -3.41 -5.15 -15.08
N ASP A 302 -4.12 -4.42 -15.93
CA ASP A 302 -3.52 -3.37 -16.76
C ASP A 302 -3.51 -2.06 -15.97
N TRP A 303 -2.35 -1.63 -15.53
CA TRP A 303 -2.18 -0.44 -14.70
C TRP A 303 -2.06 0.83 -15.52
N LYS A 304 -2.81 1.86 -15.13
CA LYS A 304 -2.81 3.14 -15.80
C LYS A 304 -2.89 4.28 -14.80
N VAL A 305 -2.04 5.30 -14.95
CA VAL A 305 -2.19 6.57 -14.25
C VAL A 305 -3.38 7.32 -14.83
N VAL A 306 -4.42 7.53 -14.04
CA VAL A 306 -5.62 8.29 -14.45
C VAL A 306 -5.38 9.78 -14.30
N GLY A 307 -4.63 10.17 -13.27
CA GLY A 307 -4.32 11.56 -12.96
C GLY A 307 -4.15 11.78 -11.46
N LYS A 308 -4.07 13.05 -11.08
CA LYS A 308 -4.04 13.50 -9.69
C LYS A 308 -5.40 14.11 -9.35
N GLN A 309 -5.99 13.69 -8.25
CA GLN A 309 -7.28 14.18 -7.78
C GLN A 309 -7.24 14.38 -6.26
N GLU A 310 -7.90 15.43 -5.78
CA GLU A 310 -8.18 15.61 -4.35
C GLU A 310 -9.46 14.86 -4.00
N MET A 311 -9.41 14.09 -2.92
CA MET A 311 -10.54 13.27 -2.49
C MET A 311 -10.69 13.30 -0.98
N TYR A 312 -11.93 13.16 -0.49
CA TYR A 312 -12.18 12.89 0.92
C TYR A 312 -11.82 11.42 1.22
N VAL A 313 -10.93 11.22 2.17
CA VAL A 313 -10.45 9.91 2.59
C VAL A 313 -10.47 9.79 4.11
N PRO A 314 -10.66 8.58 4.68
CA PRO A 314 -10.46 8.37 6.11
C PRO A 314 -9.05 8.79 6.51
N TYR A 315 -8.94 9.63 7.53
CA TYR A 315 -7.68 10.15 8.02
C TYR A 315 -7.74 10.40 9.53
N ASN A 316 -6.63 10.16 10.24
CA ASN A 316 -6.58 10.29 11.70
C ASN A 316 -7.71 9.51 12.42
N SER A 317 -7.96 8.28 12.01
CA SER A 317 -9.07 7.42 12.50
C SER A 317 -8.79 6.87 13.92
N TYR A 318 -8.29 7.67 14.83
CA TYR A 318 -7.92 7.29 16.19
C TYR A 318 -9.12 6.83 17.02
N GLY A 319 -10.32 7.36 16.74
CA GLY A 319 -11.55 6.94 17.39
C GLY A 319 -11.85 5.44 17.23
N ALA A 320 -11.54 4.88 16.05
CA ALA A 320 -11.71 3.45 15.78
C ALA A 320 -10.73 2.55 16.57
N HIS A 321 -9.71 3.13 17.19
CA HIS A 321 -8.68 2.45 17.98
C HIS A 321 -8.66 2.92 19.45
N ALA A 322 -9.65 3.68 19.86
CA ALA A 322 -9.72 4.22 21.22
C ALA A 322 -9.87 3.11 22.25
N GLU A 323 -9.22 3.29 23.41
CA GLU A 323 -9.36 2.40 24.54
C GLU A 323 -10.82 2.41 25.05
N GLY A 324 -11.35 1.23 25.33
CA GLY A 324 -12.69 1.06 25.92
C GLY A 324 -13.84 1.04 24.92
N ILE A 325 -13.60 1.27 23.61
CA ILE A 325 -14.65 1.11 22.60
C ILE A 325 -15.09 -0.36 22.51
N THR A 326 -16.40 -0.58 22.56
CA THR A 326 -16.96 -1.93 22.37
C THR A 326 -17.28 -2.21 20.90
N TYR A 327 -17.33 -3.49 20.52
CA TYR A 327 -17.71 -3.85 19.15
C TYR A 327 -19.14 -3.45 18.81
N ASP A 328 -20.05 -3.49 19.78
CA ASP A 328 -21.43 -3.03 19.59
C ASP A 328 -21.52 -1.53 19.31
N GLU A 329 -20.67 -0.73 19.96
CA GLU A 329 -20.57 0.71 19.68
C GLU A 329 -19.96 0.96 18.30
N PHE A 330 -18.86 0.27 17.97
CA PHE A 330 -18.16 0.45 16.71
C PHE A 330 -19.01 0.14 15.46
N VAL A 331 -19.95 -0.82 15.54
CA VAL A 331 -20.80 -1.20 14.40
C VAL A 331 -22.13 -0.44 14.33
N ARG A 332 -22.42 0.46 15.27
CA ARG A 332 -23.65 1.26 15.23
C ARG A 332 -23.56 2.35 14.17
N PRO A 333 -24.71 2.70 13.54
CA PRO A 333 -24.79 3.93 12.77
C PRO A 333 -24.43 5.15 13.65
N GLY A 334 -23.58 6.01 13.12
CA GLY A 334 -23.20 7.23 13.82
C GLY A 334 -21.95 7.13 14.73
N HIS A 335 -21.21 6.04 14.62
CA HIS A 335 -19.93 5.94 15.31
C HIS A 335 -18.81 6.54 14.46
#